data_9035f92e25192a8472682e5679b2367f
#
_entry.id   9035f92e25192a8472682e5679b2367f
#
_cell.length_a   1.000
_cell.length_b   1.000
_cell.length_c   1.000
_cell.angle_alpha   90.00
_cell.angle_beta   90.00
_cell.angle_gamma   90.00
#
_symmetry.space_group_name_H-M   'P 1'
#
loop_
_entity.id
_entity.type
_entity.pdbx_description
1 polymer ?
#
loop_
_entity_poly.entity_id
_entity_poly.type
_entity_poly.pdbx_seq_one_letter_code
_entity_poly.pdbx_strand_id
1 'polypeptide(L)'
;KKKVGIVIDNLTKNYAAASALKGISLRFEQNGVVGLLGPNGAGKTTLMKILTGYLSQWEGTVSFNDMDIRTNTKKIQQMIGYLPENNPLYLEMYVKEYLSFVGTLYQLKTPPIEAVIEKTGLQEHVHKKTGDLSKGYKQRVGIAAALLHDPAYLILDEPTTGLDPNQVTEIRKLIKNLGKEKTVFLSTHILQEVD
;
A
#
# COMPACT_ATOMS: atom_id res chain seq x y z
N LYS A 1 10.74 24.13 3.74
CA LYS A 1 9.29 23.79 3.68
C LYS A 1 9.19 22.35 3.20
N LYS A 2 8.56 21.46 3.99
CA LYS A 2 8.26 20.10 3.51
C LYS A 2 7.30 20.19 2.32
N LYS A 3 7.54 19.39 1.26
CA LYS A 3 6.65 19.34 0.11
C LYS A 3 5.35 18.65 0.53
N VAL A 4 4.21 19.25 0.16
CA VAL A 4 2.89 18.62 0.29
C VAL A 4 2.85 17.44 -0.67
N GLY A 5 2.54 16.25 -0.15
CA GLY A 5 2.49 15.02 -0.94
C GLY A 5 1.09 14.72 -1.45
N ILE A 6 0.12 14.56 -0.54
CA ILE A 6 -1.28 14.25 -0.89
C ILE A 6 -2.20 15.28 -0.25
N VAL A 7 -3.15 15.79 -1.04
CA VAL A 7 -4.23 16.65 -0.57
C VAL A 7 -5.56 16.01 -0.94
N ILE A 8 -6.41 15.87 0.04
CA ILE A 8 -7.80 15.44 -0.08
C ILE A 8 -8.66 16.60 0.39
N ASP A 9 -9.64 17.01 -0.38
CA ASP A 9 -10.54 18.09 -0.01
C ASP A 9 -11.99 17.72 -0.29
N ASN A 10 -12.81 17.79 0.77
CA ASN A 10 -14.24 17.53 0.80
C ASN A 10 -14.64 16.20 0.12
N LEU A 11 -13.81 15.14 0.33
CA LEU A 11 -14.01 13.84 -0.31
C LEU A 11 -15.24 13.14 0.24
N THR A 12 -16.20 12.87 -0.64
CA THR A 12 -17.45 12.18 -0.34
C THR A 12 -17.64 11.00 -1.25
N LYS A 13 -18.00 9.85 -0.69
CA LYS A 13 -18.32 8.63 -1.43
C LYS A 13 -19.59 8.00 -0.88
N ASN A 14 -20.62 7.97 -1.72
CA ASN A 14 -21.88 7.29 -1.44
C ASN A 14 -21.96 5.98 -2.23
N TYR A 15 -22.44 4.94 -1.58
CA TYR A 15 -22.97 3.72 -2.20
C TYR A 15 -24.49 3.74 -2.06
N ALA A 16 -25.21 2.93 -2.85
CA ALA A 16 -26.68 2.98 -2.90
C ALA A 16 -27.36 2.92 -1.51
N ALA A 17 -26.79 2.19 -0.56
CA ALA A 17 -27.36 1.98 0.79
C ALA A 17 -26.67 2.79 1.91
N ALA A 18 -25.50 3.37 1.69
CA ALA A 18 -24.73 4.02 2.74
C ALA A 18 -23.69 5.00 2.22
N SER A 19 -23.43 6.06 3.01
CA SER A 19 -22.31 6.98 2.79
C SER A 19 -21.06 6.42 3.43
N ALA A 20 -20.06 6.05 2.61
CA ALA A 20 -18.80 5.50 3.09
C ALA A 20 -17.79 6.59 3.49
N LEU A 21 -17.79 7.73 2.81
CA LEU A 21 -16.97 8.90 3.13
C LEU A 21 -17.85 10.14 3.12
N LYS A 22 -17.71 11.02 4.13
CA LYS A 22 -18.61 12.17 4.36
C LYS A 22 -17.79 13.46 4.47
N GLY A 23 -17.38 14.04 3.33
CA GLY A 23 -16.68 15.32 3.30
C GLY A 23 -15.32 15.30 4.00
N ILE A 24 -14.47 14.28 3.75
CA ILE A 24 -13.16 14.16 4.37
C ILE A 24 -12.18 15.14 3.73
N SER A 25 -11.50 15.94 4.56
CA SER A 25 -10.40 16.81 4.12
C SER A 25 -9.14 16.50 4.92
N LEU A 26 -8.07 16.12 4.22
CA LEU A 26 -6.80 15.71 4.81
C LEU A 26 -5.64 16.24 3.96
N ARG A 27 -4.53 16.56 4.61
CA ARG A 27 -3.30 16.96 3.93
C ARG A 27 -2.12 16.24 4.53
N PHE A 28 -1.33 15.61 3.67
CA PHE A 28 -0.16 14.84 4.08
C PHE A 28 1.10 15.40 3.44
N GLU A 29 2.14 15.52 4.24
CA GLU A 29 3.49 15.86 3.77
C GLU A 29 4.17 14.62 3.17
N GLN A 30 5.23 14.84 2.38
CA GLN A 30 6.05 13.74 1.88
C GLN A 30 6.89 13.13 2.99
N ASN A 31 7.12 11.83 2.88
CA ASN A 31 7.87 10.95 3.80
C ASN A 31 7.27 10.87 5.21
N GLY A 32 7.12 9.66 5.66
CA GLY A 32 6.54 9.32 6.94
C GLY A 32 5.51 8.21 6.84
N VAL A 33 5.01 7.79 7.98
CA VAL A 33 3.95 6.79 8.08
C VAL A 33 2.67 7.48 8.55
N VAL A 34 1.58 7.23 7.84
CA VAL A 34 0.24 7.73 8.18
C VAL A 34 -0.68 6.53 8.41
N GLY A 35 -1.18 6.39 9.64
CA GLY A 35 -2.14 5.36 10.00
C GLY A 35 -3.58 5.86 9.89
N LEU A 36 -4.41 5.14 9.16
CA LEU A 36 -5.87 5.33 9.14
C LEU A 36 -6.51 4.35 10.11
N LEU A 37 -6.81 4.83 11.31
CA LEU A 37 -7.44 4.04 12.36
C LEU A 37 -8.96 4.10 12.27
N GLY A 38 -9.63 2.97 12.44
CA GLY A 38 -11.08 2.91 12.54
C GLY A 38 -11.63 1.49 12.48
N PRO A 39 -12.87 1.27 12.93
CA PRO A 39 -13.51 -0.04 12.87
C PRO A 39 -13.74 -0.51 11.42
N ASN A 40 -14.11 -1.76 11.26
CA ASN A 40 -14.55 -2.27 9.96
C ASN A 40 -15.79 -1.49 9.49
N GLY A 41 -15.84 -1.16 8.19
CA GLY A 41 -16.91 -0.32 7.63
C GLY A 41 -16.70 1.20 7.80
N ALA A 42 -15.64 1.67 8.45
CA ALA A 42 -15.36 3.12 8.61
C ALA A 42 -14.91 3.83 7.31
N GLY A 43 -14.88 3.14 6.18
CA GLY A 43 -14.50 3.73 4.89
C GLY A 43 -13.00 3.68 4.56
N LYS A 44 -12.15 3.06 5.40
CA LYS A 44 -10.70 2.98 5.19
C LYS A 44 -10.33 2.40 3.81
N THR A 45 -10.81 1.20 3.50
CA THR A 45 -10.58 0.56 2.19
C THR A 45 -11.18 1.35 1.03
N THR A 46 -12.32 2.05 1.24
CA THR A 46 -12.90 2.95 0.22
C THR A 46 -11.94 4.10 -0.08
N LEU A 47 -11.41 4.74 0.96
CA LEU A 47 -10.41 5.81 0.79
C LEU A 47 -9.16 5.28 0.06
N MET A 48 -8.61 4.13 0.47
CA MET A 48 -7.46 3.51 -0.18
C MET A 48 -7.71 3.22 -1.68
N LYS A 49 -8.90 2.71 -2.02
CA LYS A 49 -9.30 2.46 -3.42
C LYS A 49 -9.43 3.75 -4.25
N ILE A 50 -9.82 4.86 -3.63
CA ILE A 50 -9.82 6.17 -4.30
C ILE A 50 -8.39 6.66 -4.51
N LEU A 51 -7.55 6.59 -3.47
CA LEU A 51 -6.13 7.01 -3.54
C LEU A 51 -5.33 6.22 -4.58
N THR A 52 -5.66 4.95 -4.80
CA THR A 52 -5.03 4.11 -5.83
C THR A 52 -5.63 4.27 -7.23
N GLY A 53 -6.67 5.13 -7.37
CA GLY A 53 -7.38 5.31 -8.64
C GLY A 53 -8.22 4.11 -9.07
N TYR A 54 -8.48 3.16 -8.16
CA TYR A 54 -9.35 2.01 -8.42
C TYR A 54 -10.84 2.41 -8.47
N LEU A 55 -11.26 3.36 -7.62
CA LEU A 55 -12.59 3.94 -7.63
C LEU A 55 -12.57 5.30 -8.30
N SER A 56 -13.45 5.51 -9.29
CA SER A 56 -13.53 6.74 -10.09
C SER A 56 -14.74 7.64 -9.76
N GLN A 57 -15.75 7.11 -9.07
CA GLN A 57 -17.00 7.84 -8.79
C GLN A 57 -17.02 8.31 -7.33
N TRP A 58 -16.70 9.56 -7.10
CA TRP A 58 -16.71 10.25 -5.80
C TRP A 58 -16.75 11.78 -6.02
N GLU A 59 -17.10 12.54 -4.98
CA GLU A 59 -17.15 14.01 -4.98
C GLU A 59 -15.98 14.59 -4.20
N GLY A 60 -15.63 15.86 -4.43
CA GLY A 60 -14.47 16.52 -3.85
C GLY A 60 -13.23 16.43 -4.74
N THR A 61 -12.04 16.63 -4.18
CA THR A 61 -10.77 16.55 -4.91
C THR A 61 -9.74 15.70 -4.18
N VAL A 62 -8.90 15.01 -4.97
CA VAL A 62 -7.72 14.27 -4.48
C VAL A 62 -6.56 14.56 -5.41
N SER A 63 -5.46 15.06 -4.86
CA SER A 63 -4.26 15.37 -5.63
C SER A 63 -3.01 14.77 -5.00
N PHE A 64 -2.05 14.38 -5.85
CA PHE A 64 -0.71 13.92 -5.51
C PHE A 64 0.30 14.90 -6.14
N ASN A 65 1.13 15.57 -5.32
CA ASN A 65 2.06 16.58 -5.81
C ASN A 65 1.39 17.60 -6.77
N ASP A 66 0.24 18.12 -6.38
CA ASP A 66 -0.61 19.06 -7.16
C ASP A 66 -1.25 18.47 -8.45
N MET A 67 -1.10 17.18 -8.71
CA MET A 67 -1.78 16.50 -9.82
C MET A 67 -3.10 15.90 -9.36
N ASP A 68 -4.24 16.33 -9.95
CA ASP A 68 -5.56 15.72 -9.69
C ASP A 68 -5.57 14.28 -10.22
N ILE A 69 -5.99 13.33 -9.36
CA ILE A 69 -5.99 11.90 -9.67
C ILE A 69 -6.93 11.54 -10.82
N ARG A 70 -8.02 12.28 -11.03
CA ARG A 70 -8.99 11.99 -12.10
C ARG A 70 -8.41 12.23 -13.49
N THR A 71 -7.58 13.26 -13.61
CA THR A 71 -6.96 13.65 -14.89
C THR A 71 -5.59 13.02 -15.11
N ASN A 72 -4.93 12.53 -14.05
CA ASN A 72 -3.58 11.98 -14.08
C ASN A 72 -3.48 10.55 -13.53
N THR A 73 -4.57 9.76 -13.56
CA THR A 73 -4.67 8.45 -12.91
C THR A 73 -3.47 7.55 -13.19
N LYS A 74 -3.12 7.32 -14.46
CA LYS A 74 -1.99 6.43 -14.85
C LYS A 74 -0.66 6.92 -14.29
N LYS A 75 -0.40 8.23 -14.36
CA LYS A 75 0.84 8.83 -13.86
C LYS A 75 0.95 8.71 -12.34
N ILE A 76 -0.16 8.91 -11.62
CA ILE A 76 -0.21 8.77 -10.17
C ILE A 76 -0.08 7.29 -9.77
N GLN A 77 -0.73 6.36 -10.48
CA GLN A 77 -0.58 4.92 -10.24
C GLN A 77 0.88 4.44 -10.37
N GLN A 78 1.66 5.01 -11.29
CA GLN A 78 3.10 4.73 -11.38
C GLN A 78 3.92 5.20 -10.17
N MET A 79 3.36 6.12 -9.36
CA MET A 79 3.98 6.63 -8.14
C MET A 79 3.53 5.87 -6.89
N ILE A 80 2.60 4.93 -7.01
CA ILE A 80 1.96 4.23 -5.90
C ILE A 80 2.28 2.74 -5.95
N GLY A 81 2.81 2.19 -4.84
CA GLY A 81 2.78 0.76 -4.55
C GLY A 81 1.56 0.44 -3.69
N TYR A 82 0.83 -0.61 -4.01
CA TYR A 82 -0.40 -0.97 -3.30
C TYR A 82 -0.37 -2.43 -2.83
N LEU A 83 -0.62 -2.64 -1.55
CA LEU A 83 -0.91 -3.93 -0.96
C LEU A 83 -2.37 -3.95 -0.51
N PRO A 84 -3.28 -4.68 -1.19
CA PRO A 84 -4.65 -4.84 -0.74
C PRO A 84 -4.74 -5.78 0.47
N GLU A 85 -5.81 -5.67 1.26
CA GLU A 85 -6.09 -6.54 2.41
C GLU A 85 -5.99 -8.04 2.05
N ASN A 86 -6.61 -8.44 0.94
CA ASN A 86 -6.47 -9.77 0.36
C ASN A 86 -5.29 -9.77 -0.62
N ASN A 87 -4.10 -10.05 -0.11
CA ASN A 87 -2.87 -10.09 -0.90
C ASN A 87 -2.96 -11.18 -2.00
N PRO A 88 -3.16 -10.84 -3.30
CA PRO A 88 -3.46 -11.79 -4.36
C PRO A 88 -2.19 -12.41 -4.95
N LEU A 89 -1.51 -13.27 -4.21
CA LEU A 89 -0.33 -13.98 -4.69
C LEU A 89 -0.69 -15.16 -5.59
N TYR A 90 0.14 -15.45 -6.59
CA TYR A 90 0.08 -16.68 -7.37
C TYR A 90 0.78 -17.81 -6.58
N LEU A 91 -0.02 -18.62 -5.88
CA LEU A 91 0.44 -19.56 -4.86
C LEU A 91 1.44 -20.61 -5.37
N GLU A 92 1.39 -20.96 -6.66
CA GLU A 92 2.27 -21.93 -7.29
C GLU A 92 3.63 -21.36 -7.72
N MET A 93 3.75 -20.03 -7.79
CA MET A 93 5.00 -19.37 -8.16
C MET A 93 5.99 -19.34 -7.00
N TYR A 94 7.27 -19.52 -7.28
CA TYR A 94 8.34 -19.20 -6.35
C TYR A 94 8.39 -17.68 -6.09
N VAL A 95 8.86 -17.27 -4.91
CA VAL A 95 8.93 -15.84 -4.53
C VAL A 95 9.66 -15.03 -5.59
N LYS A 96 10.84 -15.47 -6.03
CA LYS A 96 11.64 -14.75 -7.04
C LYS A 96 10.95 -14.71 -8.40
N GLU A 97 10.29 -15.79 -8.79
CA GLU A 97 9.50 -15.89 -10.01
C GLU A 97 8.33 -14.91 -9.99
N TYR A 98 7.58 -14.87 -8.89
CA TYR A 98 6.46 -13.93 -8.70
C TYR A 98 6.92 -12.48 -8.80
N LEU A 99 8.04 -12.12 -8.15
CA LEU A 99 8.59 -10.77 -8.23
C LEU A 99 9.05 -10.42 -9.66
N SER A 100 9.65 -11.37 -10.38
CA SER A 100 10.03 -11.19 -11.79
C SER A 100 8.80 -10.97 -12.66
N PHE A 101 7.75 -11.76 -12.47
CA PHE A 101 6.47 -11.62 -13.16
C PHE A 101 5.86 -10.23 -12.93
N VAL A 102 5.79 -9.78 -11.68
CA VAL A 102 5.27 -8.44 -11.35
C VAL A 102 6.14 -7.35 -11.98
N GLY A 103 7.47 -7.49 -11.96
CA GLY A 103 8.38 -6.58 -12.65
C GLY A 103 8.09 -6.44 -14.14
N THR A 104 7.72 -7.56 -14.80
CA THR A 104 7.30 -7.57 -16.22
C THR A 104 5.99 -6.79 -16.41
N LEU A 105 5.02 -6.94 -15.51
CA LEU A 105 3.76 -6.18 -15.58
C LEU A 105 3.99 -4.66 -15.45
N TYR A 106 4.96 -4.24 -14.64
CA TYR A 106 5.41 -2.85 -14.57
C TYR A 106 6.32 -2.41 -15.72
N GLN A 107 6.60 -3.30 -16.69
CA GLN A 107 7.48 -3.05 -17.84
C GLN A 107 8.91 -2.64 -17.44
N LEU A 108 9.39 -3.15 -16.30
CA LEU A 108 10.73 -2.86 -15.83
C LEU A 108 11.75 -3.68 -16.62
N LYS A 109 12.68 -3.01 -17.29
CA LYS A 109 13.77 -3.69 -18.04
C LYS A 109 14.66 -4.50 -17.12
N THR A 110 14.95 -3.97 -15.93
CA THR A 110 15.80 -4.61 -14.92
C THR A 110 15.15 -4.38 -13.56
N PRO A 111 14.17 -5.22 -13.15
CA PRO A 111 13.50 -5.06 -11.87
C PRO A 111 14.50 -5.28 -10.72
N PRO A 112 14.49 -4.44 -9.68
CA PRO A 112 15.44 -4.51 -8.56
C PRO A 112 15.07 -5.61 -7.57
N ILE A 113 14.96 -6.86 -8.03
CA ILE A 113 14.42 -8.00 -7.27
C ILE A 113 15.25 -8.26 -6.02
N GLU A 114 16.57 -8.31 -6.13
CA GLU A 114 17.45 -8.59 -4.99
C GLU A 114 17.35 -7.50 -3.92
N ALA A 115 17.26 -6.23 -4.34
CA ALA A 115 17.12 -5.11 -3.42
C ALA A 115 15.78 -5.13 -2.66
N VAL A 116 14.66 -5.48 -3.31
CA VAL A 116 13.37 -5.58 -2.62
C VAL A 116 13.31 -6.83 -1.73
N ILE A 117 13.95 -7.94 -2.11
CA ILE A 117 14.11 -9.14 -1.28
C ILE A 117 14.84 -8.78 0.02
N GLU A 118 15.96 -8.07 -0.09
CA GLU A 118 16.74 -7.62 1.06
C GLU A 118 15.93 -6.67 1.96
N LYS A 119 15.33 -5.64 1.38
CA LYS A 119 14.50 -4.66 2.12
C LYS A 119 13.35 -5.32 2.89
N THR A 120 12.79 -6.40 2.37
CA THR A 120 11.62 -7.07 2.96
C THR A 120 11.96 -8.32 3.78
N GLY A 121 13.24 -8.70 3.88
CA GLY A 121 13.69 -9.84 4.67
C GLY A 121 13.22 -11.19 4.12
N LEU A 122 13.29 -11.37 2.80
CA LEU A 122 12.84 -12.57 2.08
C LEU A 122 13.99 -13.49 1.63
N GLN A 123 15.26 -13.19 1.98
CA GLN A 123 16.45 -13.87 1.44
C GLN A 123 16.37 -15.41 1.57
N GLU A 124 15.93 -15.91 2.73
CA GLU A 124 15.84 -17.36 2.99
C GLU A 124 14.60 -18.02 2.34
N HIS A 125 13.74 -17.24 1.70
CA HIS A 125 12.45 -17.69 1.17
C HIS A 125 12.34 -17.59 -0.35
N VAL A 126 13.36 -17.10 -1.04
CA VAL A 126 13.34 -16.83 -2.49
C VAL A 126 13.03 -18.05 -3.35
N HIS A 127 13.41 -19.25 -2.87
CA HIS A 127 13.22 -20.54 -3.53
C HIS A 127 11.99 -21.31 -3.02
N LYS A 128 11.16 -20.71 -2.16
CA LYS A 128 9.89 -21.31 -1.72
C LYS A 128 8.76 -20.83 -2.59
N LYS A 129 7.75 -21.68 -2.80
CA LYS A 129 6.50 -21.26 -3.39
C LYS A 129 5.80 -20.28 -2.46
N THR A 130 5.13 -19.28 -3.02
CA THR A 130 4.40 -18.30 -2.22
C THR A 130 3.28 -18.95 -1.42
N GLY A 131 2.71 -20.05 -1.91
CA GLY A 131 1.70 -20.86 -1.22
C GLY A 131 2.19 -21.47 0.09
N ASP A 132 3.48 -21.86 0.17
CA ASP A 132 4.08 -22.52 1.33
C ASP A 132 4.56 -21.55 2.42
N LEU A 133 4.42 -20.25 2.19
CA LEU A 133 4.83 -19.21 3.15
C LEU A 133 3.80 -19.02 4.26
N SER A 134 4.28 -18.67 5.47
CA SER A 134 3.38 -18.15 6.51
C SER A 134 2.69 -16.85 6.05
N LYS A 135 1.61 -16.49 6.70
CA LYS A 135 0.86 -15.27 6.36
C LYS A 135 1.73 -14.02 6.41
N GLY A 136 2.63 -13.89 7.41
CA GLY A 136 3.56 -12.79 7.53
C GLY A 136 4.56 -12.71 6.37
N TYR A 137 5.09 -13.85 5.92
CA TYR A 137 5.96 -13.87 4.75
C TYR A 137 5.18 -13.59 3.44
N LYS A 138 3.93 -14.03 3.31
CA LYS A 138 3.06 -13.63 2.19
C LYS A 138 2.86 -12.11 2.15
N GLN A 139 2.67 -11.45 3.31
CA GLN A 139 2.59 -9.99 3.37
C GLN A 139 3.90 -9.32 2.94
N ARG A 140 5.06 -9.85 3.37
CA ARG A 140 6.38 -9.35 2.91
C ARG A 140 6.55 -9.47 1.40
N VAL A 141 6.09 -10.57 0.78
CA VAL A 141 6.10 -10.73 -0.69
C VAL A 141 5.22 -9.69 -1.37
N GLY A 142 4.02 -9.42 -0.84
CA GLY A 142 3.14 -8.37 -1.35
C GLY A 142 3.75 -6.97 -1.24
N ILE A 143 4.39 -6.66 -0.09
CA ILE A 143 5.12 -5.39 0.08
C ILE A 143 6.31 -5.32 -0.90
N ALA A 144 7.08 -6.40 -1.08
CA ALA A 144 8.18 -6.46 -2.04
C ALA A 144 7.70 -6.19 -3.48
N ALA A 145 6.59 -6.80 -3.89
CA ALA A 145 5.97 -6.57 -5.18
C ALA A 145 5.54 -5.10 -5.36
N ALA A 146 4.93 -4.51 -4.32
CA ALA A 146 4.53 -3.11 -4.33
C ALA A 146 5.73 -2.12 -4.40
N LEU A 147 6.93 -2.56 -4.04
CA LEU A 147 8.15 -1.74 -4.04
C LEU A 147 8.96 -1.83 -5.35
N LEU A 148 8.68 -2.80 -6.24
CA LEU A 148 9.51 -3.11 -7.41
C LEU A 148 9.76 -1.92 -8.34
N HIS A 149 8.75 -1.07 -8.54
CA HIS A 149 8.84 0.09 -9.43
C HIS A 149 9.26 1.39 -8.72
N ASP A 150 9.81 1.24 -7.51
CA ASP A 150 10.30 2.33 -6.64
C ASP A 150 9.29 3.46 -6.44
N PRO A 151 8.07 3.16 -5.96
CA PRO A 151 7.03 4.16 -5.77
C PRO A 151 7.40 5.20 -4.71
N ALA A 152 6.92 6.43 -4.86
CA ALA A 152 7.03 7.49 -3.85
C ALA A 152 6.04 7.29 -2.69
N TYR A 153 4.90 6.66 -2.99
CA TYR A 153 3.79 6.39 -2.06
C TYR A 153 3.56 4.90 -1.93
N LEU A 154 3.40 4.41 -0.71
CA LEU A 154 3.06 3.02 -0.43
C LEU A 154 1.73 2.98 0.31
N ILE A 155 0.74 2.32 -0.24
CA ILE A 155 -0.60 2.18 0.35
C ILE A 155 -0.78 0.74 0.77
N LEU A 156 -0.99 0.50 2.07
CA LEU A 156 -1.09 -0.82 2.68
C LEU A 156 -2.44 -0.96 3.38
N ASP A 157 -3.31 -1.84 2.87
CA ASP A 157 -4.62 -2.07 3.45
C ASP A 157 -4.56 -3.25 4.42
N GLU A 158 -4.70 -2.96 5.73
CA GLU A 158 -4.67 -3.91 6.84
C GLU A 158 -3.44 -4.87 6.81
N PRO A 159 -2.20 -4.35 6.70
CA PRO A 159 -1.01 -5.17 6.42
C PRO A 159 -0.65 -6.17 7.52
N THR A 160 -1.20 -6.03 8.72
CA THR A 160 -0.90 -6.85 9.90
C THR A 160 -2.06 -7.76 10.31
N THR A 161 -3.20 -7.69 9.62
CA THR A 161 -4.41 -8.44 9.97
C THR A 161 -4.18 -9.94 9.93
N GLY A 162 -4.46 -10.61 11.08
CA GLY A 162 -4.35 -12.06 11.24
C GLY A 162 -2.91 -12.59 11.29
N LEU A 163 -1.95 -11.74 11.61
CA LEU A 163 -0.58 -12.11 11.96
C LEU A 163 -0.45 -12.36 13.46
N ASP A 164 0.51 -13.20 13.85
CA ASP A 164 0.88 -13.35 15.25
C ASP A 164 1.66 -12.11 15.76
N PRO A 165 1.78 -11.90 17.10
CA PRO A 165 2.42 -10.70 17.65
C PRO A 165 3.86 -10.46 17.18
N ASN A 166 4.63 -11.52 16.95
CA ASN A 166 6.02 -11.41 16.48
C ASN A 166 6.03 -10.90 15.03
N GLN A 167 5.22 -11.50 14.17
CA GLN A 167 5.08 -11.08 12.78
C GLN A 167 4.56 -9.65 12.66
N VAL A 168 3.60 -9.24 13.50
CA VAL A 168 3.12 -7.84 13.57
C VAL A 168 4.29 -6.90 13.86
N THR A 169 5.08 -7.21 14.88
CA THR A 169 6.25 -6.39 15.26
C THR A 169 7.26 -6.26 14.11
N GLU A 170 7.50 -7.33 13.38
CA GLU A 170 8.43 -7.33 12.25
C GLU A 170 7.89 -6.52 11.06
N ILE A 171 6.59 -6.65 10.71
CA ILE A 171 5.98 -5.86 9.65
C ILE A 171 5.97 -4.37 10.03
N ARG A 172 5.70 -4.00 11.28
CA ARG A 172 5.79 -2.61 11.77
C ARG A 172 7.18 -2.02 11.61
N LYS A 173 8.23 -2.79 11.98
CA LYS A 173 9.62 -2.36 11.79
C LYS A 173 9.94 -2.12 10.30
N LEU A 174 9.46 -3.00 9.43
CA LEU A 174 9.60 -2.85 7.98
C LEU A 174 8.91 -1.56 7.50
N ILE A 175 7.63 -1.35 7.85
CA ILE A 175 6.85 -0.16 7.49
C ILE A 175 7.52 1.13 8.00
N LYS A 176 7.98 1.14 9.26
CA LYS A 176 8.67 2.29 9.85
C LYS A 176 9.96 2.63 9.10
N ASN A 177 10.72 1.62 8.67
CA ASN A 177 11.93 1.83 7.87
C ASN A 177 11.61 2.38 6.48
N LEU A 178 10.57 1.85 5.81
CA LEU A 178 10.11 2.37 4.52
C LEU A 178 9.62 3.81 4.62
N GLY A 179 8.98 4.20 5.72
CA GLY A 179 8.52 5.56 5.98
C GLY A 179 9.63 6.61 6.08
N LYS A 180 10.90 6.21 6.29
CA LYS A 180 12.04 7.15 6.26
C LYS A 180 12.32 7.69 4.86
N GLU A 181 12.01 6.91 3.82
CA GLU A 181 12.31 7.23 2.42
C GLU A 181 11.04 7.52 1.60
N LYS A 182 9.90 6.98 2.01
CA LYS A 182 8.64 7.00 1.27
C LYS A 182 7.50 7.53 2.15
N THR A 183 6.42 7.96 1.52
CA THR A 183 5.17 8.23 2.22
C THR A 183 4.35 6.93 2.27
N VAL A 184 4.12 6.41 3.47
CA VAL A 184 3.40 5.16 3.69
C VAL A 184 2.04 5.45 4.30
N PHE A 185 0.97 5.02 3.63
CA PHE A 185 -0.39 4.99 4.18
C PHE A 185 -0.72 3.56 4.56
N LEU A 186 -1.13 3.35 5.79
CA LEU A 186 -1.65 2.06 6.23
C LEU A 186 -3.04 2.22 6.85
N SER A 187 -3.93 1.29 6.56
CA SER A 187 -5.18 1.14 7.32
C SER A 187 -4.97 0.13 8.44
N THR A 188 -5.59 0.38 9.56
CA THR A 188 -5.63 -0.56 10.68
C THR A 188 -6.87 -0.35 11.54
N HIS A 189 -7.29 -1.40 12.24
CA HIS A 189 -8.30 -1.33 13.29
C HIS A 189 -7.67 -1.45 14.69
N ILE A 190 -6.34 -1.55 14.77
CA ILE A 190 -5.58 -1.75 16.02
C ILE A 190 -4.86 -0.46 16.39
N LEU A 191 -5.23 0.16 17.52
CA LEU A 191 -4.69 1.44 17.98
C LEU A 191 -3.16 1.40 18.16
N GLN A 192 -2.62 0.29 18.66
CA GLN A 192 -1.19 0.07 18.90
C GLN A 192 -0.33 0.04 17.61
N GLU A 193 -0.93 0.12 16.43
CA GLU A 193 -0.22 0.15 15.15
C GLU A 193 0.11 1.57 14.67
N VAL A 194 -0.39 2.59 15.34
CA VAL A 194 -0.25 4.01 14.95
C VAL A 194 0.82 4.76 15.78
N ASP A 195 1.39 4.11 16.81
CA ASP A 195 2.42 4.71 17.71
C ASP A 195 3.85 4.59 17.15
#